data_5cc2b6240badcd39144c8f777fc1caf0
#
_entry.id   5cc2b6240badcd39144c8f777fc1caf0
#
_cell.length_a   1.000
_cell.length_b   1.000
_cell.length_c   1.000
_cell.angle_alpha   90.00
_cell.angle_beta   90.00
_cell.angle_gamma   90.00
#
_symmetry.space_group_name_H-M   'P 1'
#
loop_
_entity.id
_entity.type
_entity.pdbx_description
1 polymer ?
#
loop_
_entity_poly.entity_id
_entity_poly.type
_entity_poly.pdbx_seq_one_letter_code
_entity_poly.pdbx_strand_id
1 'polypeptide(L)'
;MKHTKLWVGVLDAVLVLGALLAVPMAKIMMAVIPNCSYAERGITCLSCGATRCVRAFFSLQFGQAFAYHPAIFLAIVYLGFGVLALNGGYLLELPWCKKITNFLFNPWCLGGMALFYVVFGVIRMILLFPT
;
A
#
# COMPACT_ATOMS: atom_id res chain seq x y z
N MET A 1 -16.50 -15.93 19.80
CA MET A 1 -15.29 -16.38 19.12
C MET A 1 -15.51 -16.94 17.72
N LYS A 2 -16.55 -17.70 17.43
CA LYS A 2 -16.88 -18.19 16.07
C LYS A 2 -17.17 -17.03 15.07
N HIS A 3 -17.84 -15.98 15.50
CA HIS A 3 -18.17 -14.84 14.66
C HIS A 3 -16.93 -14.06 14.18
N THR A 4 -15.90 -13.94 15.01
CA THR A 4 -14.67 -13.20 14.65
C THR A 4 -13.90 -13.93 13.55
N LYS A 5 -13.84 -15.25 13.59
CA LYS A 5 -13.19 -16.07 12.54
C LYS A 5 -13.91 -15.96 11.21
N LEU A 6 -15.25 -15.94 11.25
CA LEU A 6 -16.10 -15.74 10.06
C LEU A 6 -15.85 -14.36 9.43
N TRP A 7 -15.81 -13.31 10.25
CA TRP A 7 -15.55 -11.96 9.77
C TRP A 7 -14.15 -11.79 9.17
N VAL A 8 -13.14 -12.37 9.81
CA VAL A 8 -11.76 -12.37 9.25
C VAL A 8 -11.70 -13.14 7.94
N GLY A 9 -12.35 -14.31 7.87
CA GLY A 9 -12.41 -15.08 6.62
C GLY A 9 -13.14 -14.37 5.48
N VAL A 10 -14.24 -13.68 5.79
CA VAL A 10 -14.97 -12.86 4.80
C VAL A 10 -14.11 -11.68 4.34
N LEU A 11 -13.42 -11.02 5.26
CA LEU A 11 -12.55 -9.89 4.95
C LEU A 11 -11.37 -10.32 4.08
N ASP A 12 -10.81 -11.48 4.36
CA ASP A 12 -9.73 -12.07 3.59
C ASP A 12 -10.20 -12.47 2.17
N ALA A 13 -11.36 -13.10 2.06
CA ALA A 13 -11.97 -13.43 0.77
C ALA A 13 -12.25 -12.16 -0.07
N VAL A 14 -12.74 -11.09 0.54
CA VAL A 14 -12.97 -9.80 -0.11
C VAL A 14 -11.66 -9.16 -0.56
N LEU A 15 -10.60 -9.23 0.27
CA LEU A 15 -9.28 -8.71 -0.08
C LEU A 15 -8.65 -9.48 -1.24
N VAL A 16 -8.71 -10.81 -1.21
CA VAL A 16 -8.19 -11.67 -2.29
C VAL A 16 -8.97 -11.42 -3.59
N LEU A 17 -10.30 -11.37 -3.52
CA LEU A 17 -11.14 -11.07 -4.68
C LEU A 17 -10.87 -9.66 -5.21
N GLY A 18 -10.74 -8.68 -4.33
CA GLY A 18 -10.39 -7.31 -4.68
C GLY A 18 -9.00 -7.22 -5.34
N ALA A 19 -8.01 -7.94 -4.84
CA ALA A 19 -6.68 -8.00 -5.42
C ALA A 19 -6.68 -8.67 -6.81
N LEU A 20 -7.42 -9.77 -6.96
CA LEU A 20 -7.59 -10.46 -8.26
C LEU A 20 -8.27 -9.57 -9.30
N LEU A 21 -9.26 -8.79 -8.90
CA LEU A 21 -9.96 -7.85 -9.78
C LEU A 21 -9.15 -6.56 -10.01
N ALA A 22 -8.35 -6.12 -9.03
CA ALA A 22 -7.55 -4.92 -9.14
C ALA A 22 -6.45 -5.04 -10.21
N VAL A 23 -5.88 -6.22 -10.40
CA VAL A 23 -4.83 -6.44 -11.41
C VAL A 23 -5.34 -6.21 -12.84
N PRO A 24 -6.44 -6.84 -13.30
CA PRO A 24 -6.98 -6.55 -14.63
C PRO A 24 -7.56 -5.13 -14.74
N MET A 25 -8.23 -4.64 -13.68
CA MET A 25 -8.76 -3.28 -13.65
C MET A 25 -7.65 -2.23 -13.74
N ALA A 26 -6.53 -2.43 -13.04
CA ALA A 26 -5.37 -1.54 -13.14
C ALA A 26 -4.79 -1.52 -14.55
N LYS A 27 -4.72 -2.66 -15.23
CA LYS A 27 -4.27 -2.73 -16.63
C LYS A 27 -5.21 -1.97 -17.58
N ILE A 28 -6.51 -2.12 -17.39
CA ILE A 28 -7.53 -1.42 -18.18
C ILE A 28 -7.47 0.08 -17.90
N MET A 29 -7.40 0.48 -16.64
CA MET A 29 -7.29 1.89 -16.27
C MET A 29 -6.00 2.52 -16.80
N MET A 30 -4.88 1.81 -16.77
CA MET A 30 -3.61 2.32 -17.33
C MET A 30 -3.64 2.44 -18.86
N ALA A 31 -4.47 1.65 -19.54
CA ALA A 31 -4.67 1.74 -21.00
C ALA A 31 -5.61 2.90 -21.38
N VAL A 32 -6.56 3.22 -20.50
CA VAL A 32 -7.61 4.24 -20.76
C VAL A 32 -7.23 5.63 -20.24
N ILE A 33 -6.45 5.69 -19.14
CA ILE A 33 -6.01 6.99 -18.60
C ILE A 33 -4.80 7.47 -19.41
N PRO A 34 -4.95 8.56 -20.21
CA PRO A 34 -3.83 9.18 -20.89
C PRO A 34 -2.79 9.65 -19.86
N ASN A 35 -1.55 9.77 -20.30
CA ASN A 35 -0.45 10.27 -19.50
C ASN A 35 -0.90 11.50 -18.69
N CYS A 36 -0.58 11.49 -17.40
CA CYS A 36 -0.96 12.54 -16.49
C CYS A 36 -0.63 13.92 -17.10
N SER A 37 -1.62 14.78 -17.30
CA SER A 37 -1.45 16.11 -17.88
C SER A 37 -0.44 16.99 -17.11
N TYR A 38 -0.18 16.66 -15.85
CA TYR A 38 0.84 17.30 -15.04
C TYR A 38 2.25 16.82 -15.39
N ALA A 39 2.42 15.59 -15.87
CA ALA A 39 3.70 15.07 -16.32
C ALA A 39 4.17 15.76 -17.61
N GLU A 40 3.25 16.14 -18.49
CA GLU A 40 3.54 16.92 -19.71
C GLU A 40 4.03 18.34 -19.40
N ARG A 41 3.64 18.87 -18.23
CA ARG A 41 4.09 20.18 -17.73
C ARG A 41 5.34 20.12 -16.86
N GLY A 42 5.99 18.95 -16.75
CA GLY A 42 7.18 18.75 -15.92
C GLY A 42 6.92 18.78 -14.41
N ILE A 43 5.65 18.80 -13.98
CA ILE A 43 5.28 18.84 -12.57
C ILE A 43 5.18 17.40 -12.06
N THR A 44 6.04 17.05 -11.12
CA THR A 44 5.97 15.76 -10.43
C THR A 44 4.80 15.75 -9.46
N CYS A 45 3.69 15.18 -9.89
CA CYS A 45 2.52 14.96 -9.03
C CYS A 45 2.85 13.95 -7.91
N LEU A 46 2.32 14.19 -6.70
CA LEU A 46 2.44 13.28 -5.54
C LEU A 46 2.00 11.84 -5.89
N SER A 47 1.01 11.71 -6.76
CA SER A 47 0.41 10.44 -7.16
C SER A 47 1.15 9.73 -8.31
N CYS A 48 1.89 10.44 -9.16
CA CYS A 48 2.53 9.84 -10.34
C CYS A 48 3.59 8.79 -9.99
N GLY A 49 4.32 8.98 -8.89
CA GLY A 49 5.28 8.00 -8.37
C GLY A 49 4.61 6.78 -7.75
N ALA A 50 3.41 6.96 -7.17
CA ALA A 50 2.66 5.89 -6.52
C ALA A 50 2.27 4.79 -7.51
N THR A 51 1.68 5.15 -8.65
CA THR A 51 1.25 4.19 -9.67
C THR A 51 2.42 3.41 -10.25
N ARG A 52 3.56 4.08 -10.49
CA ARG A 52 4.79 3.43 -10.97
C ARG A 52 5.38 2.49 -9.91
N CYS A 53 5.35 2.90 -8.64
CA CYS A 53 5.77 2.07 -7.51
C CYS A 53 4.93 0.80 -7.41
N VAL A 54 3.60 0.91 -7.42
CA VAL A 54 2.69 -0.23 -7.38
C VAL A 54 2.93 -1.17 -8.56
N ARG A 55 3.07 -0.63 -9.77
CA ARG A 55 3.35 -1.43 -10.96
C ARG A 55 4.67 -2.19 -10.85
N ALA A 56 5.75 -1.52 -10.43
CA ALA A 56 7.05 -2.15 -10.23
C ALA A 56 7.01 -3.21 -9.12
N PHE A 57 6.25 -2.97 -8.05
CA PHE A 57 6.05 -3.93 -6.96
C PHE A 57 5.41 -5.23 -7.46
N PHE A 58 4.32 -5.15 -8.23
CA PHE A 58 3.67 -6.32 -8.80
C PHE A 58 4.48 -7.00 -9.91
N SER A 59 5.44 -6.29 -10.51
CA SER A 59 6.43 -6.86 -11.45
C SER A 59 7.65 -7.45 -10.75
N LEU A 60 7.63 -7.57 -9.41
CA LEU A 60 8.72 -8.08 -8.56
C LEU A 60 10.03 -7.27 -8.66
N GLN A 61 9.95 -6.04 -9.14
CA GLN A 61 11.08 -5.12 -9.24
C GLN A 61 11.13 -4.20 -8.01
N PHE A 62 11.39 -4.79 -6.84
CA PHE A 62 11.33 -4.09 -5.54
C PHE A 62 12.29 -2.90 -5.44
N GLY A 63 13.49 -3.01 -6.04
CA GLY A 63 14.45 -1.91 -6.06
C GLY A 63 13.92 -0.70 -6.83
N GLN A 64 13.28 -0.91 -7.96
CA GLN A 64 12.66 0.16 -8.75
C GLN A 64 11.41 0.71 -8.05
N ALA A 65 10.60 -0.15 -7.44
CA ALA A 65 9.43 0.26 -6.68
C ALA A 65 9.82 1.21 -5.53
N PHE A 66 10.87 0.86 -4.79
CA PHE A 66 11.42 1.71 -3.73
C PHE A 66 11.95 3.03 -4.27
N ALA A 67 12.67 3.01 -5.40
CA ALA A 67 13.20 4.23 -6.02
C ALA A 67 12.09 5.18 -6.51
N TYR A 68 10.96 4.65 -6.99
CA TYR A 68 9.84 5.48 -7.43
C TYR A 68 9.13 6.16 -6.27
N HIS A 69 8.81 5.44 -5.20
CA HIS A 69 8.11 6.01 -4.05
C HIS A 69 8.30 5.16 -2.78
N PRO A 70 9.34 5.43 -1.98
CA PRO A 70 9.65 4.63 -0.81
C PRO A 70 8.52 4.58 0.23
N ALA A 71 7.78 5.69 0.42
CA ALA A 71 6.67 5.71 1.37
C ALA A 71 5.51 4.78 0.95
N ILE A 72 5.17 4.73 -0.34
CA ILE A 72 4.15 3.80 -0.87
C ILE A 72 4.65 2.36 -0.78
N PHE A 73 5.92 2.12 -1.11
CA PHE A 73 6.53 0.80 -0.97
C PHE A 73 6.42 0.28 0.46
N LEU A 74 6.81 1.10 1.44
CA LEU A 74 6.69 0.76 2.86
C LEU A 74 5.25 0.55 3.30
N ALA A 75 4.30 1.35 2.79
CA ALA A 75 2.88 1.17 3.08
C ALA A 75 2.34 -0.17 2.56
N ILE A 76 2.73 -0.59 1.34
CA ILE A 76 2.33 -1.89 0.78
C ILE A 76 2.90 -3.04 1.62
N VAL A 77 4.18 -2.96 1.99
CA VAL A 77 4.82 -3.97 2.85
C VAL A 77 4.14 -4.03 4.22
N TYR A 78 3.87 -2.86 4.82
CA TYR A 78 3.19 -2.77 6.12
C TYR A 78 1.79 -3.38 6.08
N LEU A 79 1.00 -3.09 5.05
CA LEU A 79 -0.33 -3.68 4.85
C LEU A 79 -0.24 -5.20 4.63
N GLY A 80 0.73 -5.67 3.84
CA GLY A 80 0.96 -7.10 3.63
C GLY A 80 1.28 -7.83 4.93
N PHE A 81 2.18 -7.29 5.75
CA PHE A 81 2.47 -7.84 7.08
C PHE A 81 1.25 -7.79 8.01
N GLY A 82 0.47 -6.71 7.95
CA GLY A 82 -0.76 -6.57 8.71
C GLY A 82 -1.77 -7.66 8.39
N VAL A 83 -2.00 -7.93 7.10
CA VAL A 83 -2.90 -9.00 6.64
C VAL A 83 -2.40 -10.37 7.06
N LEU A 84 -1.10 -10.66 6.91
CA LEU A 84 -0.49 -11.91 7.35
C LEU A 84 -0.60 -12.10 8.87
N ALA A 85 -0.38 -11.05 9.66
CA ALA A 85 -0.51 -11.08 11.11
C ALA A 85 -1.97 -11.29 11.55
N LEU A 86 -2.93 -10.67 10.87
CA LEU A 86 -4.36 -10.90 11.09
C LEU A 86 -4.73 -12.36 10.85
N ASN A 87 -4.34 -12.91 9.71
CA ASN A 87 -4.61 -14.30 9.37
C ASN A 87 -3.95 -15.27 10.36
N GLY A 88 -2.67 -15.07 10.69
CA GLY A 88 -1.97 -15.86 11.68
C GLY A 88 -2.57 -15.76 13.08
N GLY A 89 -3.03 -14.57 13.47
CA GLY A 89 -3.61 -14.35 14.80
C GLY A 89 -5.00 -14.92 14.98
N TYR A 90 -5.86 -14.82 13.96
CA TYR A 90 -7.27 -15.20 14.06
C TYR A 90 -7.62 -16.55 13.45
N LEU A 91 -6.95 -16.96 12.36
CA LEU A 91 -7.18 -18.27 11.73
C LEU A 91 -6.32 -19.36 12.37
N LEU A 92 -5.03 -19.12 12.60
CA LEU A 92 -4.10 -20.06 13.19
C LEU A 92 -4.01 -19.98 14.73
N GLU A 93 -4.71 -18.99 15.33
CA GLU A 93 -4.75 -18.76 16.79
C GLU A 93 -3.38 -18.55 17.44
N LEU A 94 -2.39 -18.09 16.69
CA LEU A 94 -1.05 -17.84 17.19
C LEU A 94 -1.03 -16.59 18.10
N PRO A 95 -0.67 -16.72 19.40
CA PRO A 95 -0.69 -15.57 20.33
C PRO A 95 0.30 -14.47 19.93
N TRP A 96 1.40 -14.83 19.31
CA TRP A 96 2.40 -13.88 18.80
C TRP A 96 1.85 -12.99 17.68
N CYS A 97 1.09 -13.60 16.75
CA CYS A 97 0.48 -12.86 15.65
C CYS A 97 -0.59 -11.88 16.15
N LYS A 98 -1.37 -12.23 17.17
CA LYS A 98 -2.33 -11.31 17.82
C LYS A 98 -1.63 -10.10 18.43
N LYS A 99 -0.49 -10.30 19.09
CA LYS A 99 0.31 -9.21 19.67
C LYS A 99 0.87 -8.28 18.59
N ILE A 100 1.38 -8.85 17.50
CA ILE A 100 1.88 -8.09 16.34
C ILE A 100 0.74 -7.31 15.68
N THR A 101 -0.42 -7.93 15.48
CA THR A 101 -1.60 -7.27 14.92
C THR A 101 -2.03 -6.08 15.77
N ASN A 102 -2.15 -6.25 17.08
CA ASN A 102 -2.51 -5.17 17.99
C ASN A 102 -1.48 -4.02 17.97
N PHE A 103 -0.21 -4.34 17.80
CA PHE A 103 0.85 -3.34 17.68
C PHE A 103 0.77 -2.60 16.33
N LEU A 104 0.62 -3.32 15.22
CA LEU A 104 0.53 -2.74 13.88
C LEU A 104 -0.71 -1.87 13.69
N PHE A 105 -1.86 -2.32 14.19
CA PHE A 105 -3.12 -1.58 14.10
C PHE A 105 -3.33 -0.58 15.25
N ASN A 106 -2.30 -0.31 16.04
CA ASN A 106 -2.33 0.75 17.04
C ASN A 106 -2.45 2.11 16.33
N PRO A 107 -3.35 3.01 16.79
CA PRO A 107 -3.54 4.33 16.19
C PRO A 107 -2.25 5.17 16.14
N TRP A 108 -1.32 4.94 17.05
CA TRP A 108 -0.01 5.60 17.05
C TRP A 108 0.88 5.15 15.89
N CYS A 109 0.89 3.86 15.56
CA CYS A 109 1.64 3.33 14.41
C CYS A 109 1.03 3.81 13.09
N LEU A 110 -0.30 3.78 12.98
CA LEU A 110 -1.02 4.28 11.81
C LEU A 110 -0.83 5.78 11.62
N GLY A 111 -0.90 6.56 12.71
CA GLY A 111 -0.64 8.00 12.70
C GLY A 111 0.80 8.33 12.29
N GLY A 112 1.77 7.58 12.81
CA GLY A 112 3.17 7.71 12.44
C GLY A 112 3.42 7.42 10.95
N MET A 113 2.79 6.37 10.42
CA MET A 113 2.86 6.03 8.99
C MET A 113 2.25 7.10 8.10
N ALA A 114 1.08 7.61 8.49
CA ALA A 114 0.40 8.70 7.77
C ALA A 114 1.25 9.98 7.78
N LEU A 115 1.80 10.34 8.93
CA LEU A 115 2.69 11.49 9.08
C LEU A 115 3.94 11.34 8.22
N PHE A 116 4.58 10.16 8.24
CA PHE A 116 5.72 9.87 7.39
C PHE A 116 5.40 10.03 5.90
N TYR A 117 4.24 9.53 5.46
CA TYR A 117 3.78 9.68 4.09
C TYR A 117 3.63 11.15 3.68
N VAL A 118 2.98 11.96 4.54
CA VAL A 118 2.77 13.39 4.28
C VAL A 118 4.09 14.15 4.26
N VAL A 119 4.95 13.94 5.26
CA VAL A 119 6.27 14.60 5.35
C VAL A 119 7.14 14.25 4.14
N PHE A 120 7.19 12.97 3.79
CA PHE A 120 7.94 12.53 2.62
C PHE A 120 7.39 13.13 1.33
N GLY A 121 6.07 13.19 1.17
CA GLY A 121 5.42 13.81 0.03
C GLY A 121 5.74 15.29 -0.10
N VAL A 122 5.71 16.03 1.01
CA VAL A 122 6.05 17.45 1.05
C VAL A 122 7.53 17.68 0.72
N ILE A 123 8.44 16.92 1.34
CA ILE A 123 9.88 17.00 1.06
C ILE A 123 10.16 16.73 -0.42
N ARG A 124 9.54 15.70 -0.98
CA ARG A 124 9.69 15.37 -2.39
C ARG A 124 9.17 16.48 -3.30
N MET A 125 8.04 17.08 -2.94
CA MET A 125 7.48 18.20 -3.67
C MET A 125 8.42 19.41 -3.66
N ILE A 126 9.03 19.74 -2.52
CA ILE A 126 9.96 20.85 -2.38
C ILE A 126 11.28 20.58 -3.11
N LEU A 127 11.84 19.38 -3.01
CA LEU A 127 13.13 19.03 -3.60
C LEU A 127 13.07 18.78 -5.10
N LEU A 128 11.92 18.33 -5.62
CA LEU A 128 11.70 18.07 -7.05
C LEU A 128 11.01 19.24 -7.77
N PHE A 129 10.75 20.34 -7.08
CA PHE A 129 10.54 21.64 -7.68
C PHE A 129 11.86 22.44 -7.71
N PRO A 130 12.83 22.13 -8.58
CA PRO A 130 13.84 23.11 -8.90
C PRO A 130 13.13 24.16 -9.74
N THR A 131 13.12 25.32 -9.21
CA THR A 131 12.83 26.57 -9.92
C THR A 131 13.26 26.55 -11.38
#